data_49a26c6158ac891bae0875b106033868
#
_entry.id   49a26c6158ac891bae0875b106033868
#
_cell.length_a   1.000
_cell.length_b   1.000
_cell.length_c   1.000
_cell.angle_alpha   90.00
_cell.angle_beta   90.00
_cell.angle_gamma   90.00
#
_symmetry.space_group_name_H-M   'P 1'
#
loop_
_entity.id
_entity.type
_entity.pdbx_description
1 polymer ?
#
loop_
_entity_poly.entity_id
_entity_poly.type
_entity_poly.pdbx_seq_one_letter_code
_entity_poly.pdbx_strand_id
1 'polypeptide(L)'
;EYIVLDDGWMAKERDKNGNLVADSIKFPSGMKALADYIHAKGLKFGIYNCAGSKTCAGYPGSRGYEYQDARSYASWDVDYLKYDWCNTEKLNAEGAYITMRDALKAAGRPIVFSICEWGDNQPWKWAKDVGHAWRVTGDIINCWDCEVGHGSWSSWGIWKIINMRKNIRKVAGPGH
;
A
#
# COMPACT_ATOMS: atom_id res chain seq x y z
N GLU A 1 6.39 -16.52 -2.90
CA GLU A 1 5.33 -16.03 -2.00
C GLU A 1 5.83 -14.84 -1.17
N TYR A 2 4.92 -13.98 -0.71
CA TYR A 2 5.24 -12.77 0.05
C TYR A 2 4.70 -12.89 1.48
N ILE A 3 5.47 -12.39 2.43
CA ILE A 3 5.01 -12.04 3.77
C ILE A 3 4.92 -10.51 3.82
N VAL A 4 3.72 -9.97 3.99
CA VAL A 4 3.47 -8.52 3.93
C VAL A 4 3.00 -8.03 5.30
N LEU A 5 3.71 -7.05 5.86
CA LEU A 5 3.20 -6.30 7.01
C LEU A 5 2.16 -5.29 6.53
N ASP A 6 1.03 -5.26 7.20
CA ASP A 6 0.01 -4.22 6.99
C ASP A 6 0.25 -3.02 7.94
N ASP A 7 -0.73 -2.12 8.07
CA ASP A 7 -0.62 -0.89 8.86
C ASP A 7 -0.18 -1.12 10.31
N GLY A 8 0.49 -0.14 10.90
CA GLY A 8 0.90 -0.17 12.30
C GLY A 8 2.20 -0.92 12.60
N TRP A 9 3.05 -1.17 11.60
CA TRP A 9 4.40 -1.69 11.81
C TRP A 9 5.37 -0.60 12.28
N MET A 10 5.10 0.67 11.94
CA MET A 10 5.95 1.81 12.25
C MET A 10 5.64 2.42 13.63
N ALA A 11 6.59 3.20 14.13
CA ALA A 11 6.40 4.07 15.30
C ALA A 11 5.37 5.18 15.02
N LYS A 12 4.84 5.78 16.09
CA LYS A 12 3.85 6.87 16.01
C LYS A 12 4.37 8.14 15.32
N GLU A 13 5.67 8.34 15.34
CA GLU A 13 6.33 9.51 14.78
C GLU A 13 7.56 9.09 13.95
N ARG A 14 7.91 9.91 12.96
CA ARG A 14 9.19 9.83 12.25
C ARG A 14 10.34 10.22 13.18
N ASP A 15 11.55 9.78 12.86
CA ASP A 15 12.75 10.23 13.58
C ASP A 15 13.05 11.72 13.31
N LYS A 16 14.06 12.26 14.00
CA LYS A 16 14.50 13.66 13.85
C LYS A 16 14.96 14.04 12.43
N ASN A 17 15.24 13.06 11.58
CA ASN A 17 15.64 13.24 10.19
C ASN A 17 14.46 13.01 9.22
N GLY A 18 13.26 12.76 9.74
CA GLY A 18 12.06 12.48 8.95
C GLY A 18 11.96 11.05 8.45
N ASN A 19 12.80 10.11 8.89
CA ASN A 19 12.71 8.73 8.45
C ASN A 19 11.59 7.99 9.17
N LEU A 20 10.97 7.02 8.47
CA LEU A 20 10.13 6.01 9.11
C LEU A 20 10.97 5.14 10.04
N VAL A 21 10.44 4.83 11.19
CA VAL A 21 11.06 3.98 12.19
C VAL A 21 10.14 2.81 12.50
N ALA A 22 10.68 1.62 12.61
CA ALA A 22 9.93 0.45 13.07
C ALA A 22 9.47 0.67 14.53
N ASP A 23 8.29 0.14 14.88
CA ASP A 23 7.86 0.04 16.26
C ASP A 23 8.87 -0.84 17.03
N SER A 24 9.60 -0.27 17.96
CA SER A 24 10.70 -0.94 18.68
C SER A 24 10.23 -2.07 19.61
N ILE A 25 8.94 -2.10 19.96
CA ILE A 25 8.36 -3.18 20.77
C ILE A 25 8.00 -4.36 19.88
N LYS A 26 7.35 -4.10 18.74
CA LYS A 26 6.93 -5.15 17.78
C LYS A 26 8.10 -5.69 16.96
N PHE A 27 9.04 -4.83 16.60
CA PHE A 27 10.18 -5.13 15.73
C PHE A 27 11.50 -4.63 16.33
N PRO A 28 11.94 -5.19 17.46
CA PRO A 28 13.13 -4.70 18.18
C PRO A 28 14.42 -4.78 17.36
N SER A 29 14.52 -5.70 16.40
CA SER A 29 15.66 -5.84 15.49
C SER A 29 15.56 -4.99 14.22
N GLY A 30 14.45 -4.27 14.02
CA GLY A 30 14.20 -3.43 12.85
C GLY A 30 13.79 -4.18 11.59
N MET A 31 13.44 -3.42 10.54
CA MET A 31 12.88 -3.98 9.30
C MET A 31 13.90 -4.75 8.47
N LYS A 32 15.15 -4.31 8.44
CA LYS A 32 16.22 -5.02 7.68
C LYS A 32 16.44 -6.44 8.21
N ALA A 33 16.54 -6.61 9.52
CA ALA A 33 16.74 -7.93 10.14
C ALA A 33 15.51 -8.85 9.89
N LEU A 34 14.29 -8.29 9.89
CA LEU A 34 13.09 -9.04 9.56
C LEU A 34 13.09 -9.47 8.07
N ALA A 35 13.47 -8.57 7.17
CA ALA A 35 13.58 -8.88 5.74
C ALA A 35 14.60 -10.02 5.52
N ASP A 36 15.78 -9.94 6.14
CA ASP A 36 16.82 -10.98 6.03
C ASP A 36 16.31 -12.35 6.52
N TYR A 37 15.59 -12.35 7.66
CA TYR A 37 14.99 -13.58 8.17
C TYR A 37 13.97 -14.19 7.19
N ILE A 38 13.10 -13.36 6.59
CA ILE A 38 12.09 -13.79 5.61
C ILE A 38 12.77 -14.32 4.34
N HIS A 39 13.78 -13.61 3.84
CA HIS A 39 14.56 -14.02 2.66
C HIS A 39 15.30 -15.34 2.90
N ALA A 40 15.86 -15.56 4.09
CA ALA A 40 16.50 -16.81 4.48
C ALA A 40 15.54 -18.02 4.46
N LYS A 41 14.21 -17.78 4.49
CA LYS A 41 13.17 -18.81 4.32
C LYS A 41 12.73 -18.97 2.85
N GLY A 42 13.39 -18.32 1.90
CA GLY A 42 13.01 -18.35 0.49
C GLY A 42 11.74 -17.54 0.16
N LEU A 43 11.30 -16.67 1.05
CA LEU A 43 10.12 -15.83 0.90
C LEU A 43 10.52 -14.38 0.60
N LYS A 44 9.57 -13.57 0.14
CA LYS A 44 9.75 -12.14 -0.13
C LYS A 44 9.09 -11.29 0.94
N PHE A 45 9.69 -10.14 1.25
CA PHE A 45 9.21 -9.24 2.28
C PHE A 45 8.44 -8.07 1.69
N GLY A 46 7.23 -7.84 2.19
CA GLY A 46 6.38 -6.71 1.84
C GLY A 46 6.08 -5.80 3.03
N ILE A 47 5.80 -4.55 2.72
CA ILE A 47 5.50 -3.50 3.71
C ILE A 47 4.30 -2.67 3.25
N TYR A 48 3.72 -1.93 4.16
CA TYR A 48 2.58 -1.04 3.94
C TYR A 48 2.97 0.41 4.19
N ASN A 49 2.40 1.32 3.41
CA ASN A 49 2.26 2.74 3.75
C ASN A 49 1.08 3.36 2.98
N CYS A 50 0.96 4.67 2.99
CA CYS A 50 -0.19 5.42 2.50
C CYS A 50 0.25 6.68 1.75
N ALA A 51 -0.48 7.06 0.71
CA ALA A 51 -0.25 8.27 -0.07
C ALA A 51 -0.60 9.57 0.71
N GLY A 52 -1.37 9.45 1.77
CA GLY A 52 -1.76 10.59 2.60
C GLY A 52 -0.71 11.01 3.63
N SER A 53 -1.08 12.00 4.42
CA SER A 53 -0.25 12.49 5.53
C SER A 53 -0.15 11.50 6.69
N LYS A 54 -1.19 10.65 6.84
CA LYS A 54 -1.25 9.57 7.83
C LYS A 54 -1.81 8.31 7.19
N THR A 55 -1.43 7.15 7.73
CA THR A 55 -2.03 5.87 7.39
C THR A 55 -3.48 5.78 7.90
N CYS A 56 -4.19 4.73 7.53
CA CYS A 56 -5.57 4.51 7.99
C CYS A 56 -5.66 4.34 9.51
N ALA A 57 -4.64 3.78 10.15
CA ALA A 57 -4.53 3.69 11.62
C ALA A 57 -3.86 4.91 12.27
N GLY A 58 -3.58 5.98 11.52
CA GLY A 58 -3.08 7.25 12.04
C GLY A 58 -1.56 7.33 12.24
N TYR A 59 -0.80 6.39 11.70
CA TYR A 59 0.66 6.42 11.68
C TYR A 59 1.20 7.35 10.57
N PRO A 60 2.51 7.66 10.54
CA PRO A 60 3.08 8.54 9.50
C PRO A 60 2.87 7.97 8.08
N GLY A 61 2.14 8.70 7.24
CA GLY A 61 2.04 8.44 5.81
C GLY A 61 3.24 8.97 5.03
N SER A 62 3.32 8.66 3.72
CA SER A 62 4.47 9.02 2.89
C SER A 62 4.36 10.39 2.21
N ARG A 63 3.23 11.10 2.34
CA ARG A 63 3.03 12.41 1.67
C ARG A 63 4.16 13.38 1.98
N GLY A 64 4.90 13.80 0.94
CA GLY A 64 6.07 14.69 1.06
C GLY A 64 7.37 14.00 1.47
N TYR A 65 7.35 12.70 1.67
CA TYR A 65 8.50 11.87 2.04
C TYR A 65 8.71 10.68 1.08
N GLU A 66 8.03 10.63 -0.06
CA GLU A 66 7.96 9.47 -0.95
C GLU A 66 9.36 8.97 -1.33
N TYR A 67 10.25 9.88 -1.74
CA TYR A 67 11.63 9.54 -2.12
C TYR A 67 12.48 9.09 -0.92
N GLN A 68 12.26 9.66 0.26
CA GLN A 68 12.96 9.27 1.47
C GLN A 68 12.51 7.88 1.92
N ASP A 69 11.22 7.64 1.94
CA ASP A 69 10.62 6.36 2.32
C ASP A 69 11.03 5.25 1.34
N ALA A 70 10.99 5.52 0.03
CA ALA A 70 11.44 4.57 -0.98
C ALA A 70 12.90 4.15 -0.80
N ARG A 71 13.80 5.08 -0.45
CA ARG A 71 15.19 4.75 -0.09
C ARG A 71 15.28 3.87 1.15
N SER A 72 14.45 4.15 2.17
CA SER A 72 14.39 3.31 3.37
C SER A 72 13.92 1.90 3.03
N TYR A 73 12.86 1.76 2.22
CA TYR A 73 12.39 0.44 1.77
C TYR A 73 13.45 -0.32 0.99
N ALA A 74 14.17 0.34 0.09
CA ALA A 74 15.27 -0.27 -0.65
C ALA A 74 16.41 -0.72 0.29
N SER A 75 16.77 0.09 1.29
CA SER A 75 17.82 -0.23 2.28
C SER A 75 17.45 -1.39 3.21
N TRP A 76 16.17 -1.64 3.41
CA TRP A 76 15.65 -2.77 4.18
C TRP A 76 15.39 -4.03 3.34
N ASP A 77 15.71 -4.00 2.07
CA ASP A 77 15.47 -5.10 1.12
C ASP A 77 13.99 -5.48 0.99
N VAL A 78 13.09 -4.49 1.01
CA VAL A 78 11.66 -4.67 0.74
C VAL A 78 11.45 -5.08 -0.71
N ASP A 79 10.56 -6.06 -0.95
CA ASP A 79 10.21 -6.59 -2.28
C ASP A 79 8.81 -6.17 -2.74
N TYR A 80 7.97 -5.67 -1.84
CA TYR A 80 6.57 -5.34 -2.12
C TYR A 80 6.10 -4.18 -1.25
N LEU A 81 5.43 -3.22 -1.85
CA LEU A 81 4.78 -2.10 -1.14
C LEU A 81 3.27 -2.10 -1.42
N LYS A 82 2.45 -2.30 -0.38
CA LYS A 82 1.04 -1.93 -0.39
C LYS A 82 0.94 -0.44 -0.07
N TYR A 83 0.35 0.35 -0.95
CA TYR A 83 0.27 1.80 -0.81
C TYR A 83 -1.18 2.25 -0.80
N ASP A 84 -1.65 2.67 0.37
CA ASP A 84 -3.05 2.97 0.67
C ASP A 84 -3.44 4.43 0.39
N TRP A 85 -4.73 4.76 0.58
CA TRP A 85 -5.32 6.04 0.17
C TRP A 85 -5.93 6.87 1.32
N CYS A 86 -5.71 6.51 2.59
CA CYS A 86 -6.23 7.25 3.74
C CYS A 86 -5.57 8.62 3.91
N ASN A 87 -6.31 9.59 4.45
CA ASN A 87 -5.83 10.95 4.79
C ASN A 87 -5.17 11.70 3.63
N THR A 88 -5.74 11.57 2.45
CA THR A 88 -5.19 12.13 1.20
C THR A 88 -5.65 13.55 0.87
N GLU A 89 -6.74 14.06 1.52
CA GLU A 89 -7.13 15.48 1.53
C GLU A 89 -7.08 16.15 0.15
N LYS A 90 -7.90 15.76 -0.78
CA LYS A 90 -7.97 16.33 -2.14
C LYS A 90 -6.72 16.13 -3.02
N LEU A 91 -5.85 15.18 -2.70
CA LEU A 91 -4.77 14.81 -3.62
C LEU A 91 -5.36 14.29 -4.94
N ASN A 92 -4.65 14.54 -6.03
CA ASN A 92 -4.87 13.82 -7.28
C ASN A 92 -4.29 12.40 -7.12
N ALA A 93 -5.14 11.38 -7.24
CA ALA A 93 -4.74 9.99 -6.98
C ALA A 93 -3.64 9.53 -7.94
N GLU A 94 -3.85 9.67 -9.25
CA GLU A 94 -2.87 9.27 -10.26
C GLU A 94 -1.52 9.94 -10.00
N GLY A 95 -1.49 11.27 -9.75
CA GLY A 95 -0.27 12.01 -9.46
C GLY A 95 0.45 11.53 -8.19
N ALA A 96 -0.28 11.24 -7.12
CA ALA A 96 0.29 10.74 -5.86
C ALA A 96 0.94 9.36 -6.03
N TYR A 97 0.27 8.45 -6.74
CA TYR A 97 0.81 7.12 -7.04
C TYR A 97 1.98 7.18 -8.04
N ILE A 98 1.95 8.07 -9.04
CA ILE A 98 3.09 8.34 -9.93
C ILE A 98 4.30 8.80 -9.13
N THR A 99 4.13 9.71 -8.17
CA THR A 99 5.23 10.20 -7.32
C THR A 99 5.90 9.05 -6.56
N MET A 100 5.13 8.16 -5.93
CA MET A 100 5.70 7.00 -5.23
C MET A 100 6.33 6.02 -6.22
N ARG A 101 5.71 5.74 -7.38
CA ARG A 101 6.32 4.89 -8.44
C ARG A 101 7.71 5.41 -8.82
N ASP A 102 7.83 6.71 -9.06
CA ASP A 102 9.09 7.32 -9.50
C ASP A 102 10.12 7.32 -8.37
N ALA A 103 9.69 7.50 -7.12
CA ALA A 103 10.52 7.35 -5.94
C ALA A 103 11.07 5.92 -5.79
N LEU A 104 10.23 4.91 -5.96
CA LEU A 104 10.66 3.49 -5.92
C LEU A 104 11.65 3.16 -7.04
N LYS A 105 11.42 3.66 -8.26
CA LYS A 105 12.37 3.52 -9.37
C LYS A 105 13.71 4.18 -9.05
N ALA A 106 13.70 5.40 -8.52
CA ALA A 106 14.90 6.14 -8.15
C ALA A 106 15.69 5.49 -7.00
N ALA A 107 15.03 4.73 -6.13
CA ALA A 107 15.69 3.98 -5.06
C ALA A 107 16.50 2.77 -5.57
N GLY A 108 16.31 2.35 -6.84
CA GLY A 108 17.14 1.37 -7.52
C GLY A 108 16.90 -0.10 -7.16
N ARG A 109 15.92 -0.39 -6.28
CA ARG A 109 15.50 -1.76 -5.96
C ARG A 109 14.18 -2.09 -6.65
N PRO A 110 14.03 -3.28 -7.29
CA PRO A 110 12.76 -3.71 -7.84
C PRO A 110 11.78 -4.04 -6.69
N ILE A 111 10.75 -3.22 -6.54
CA ILE A 111 9.71 -3.38 -5.54
C ILE A 111 8.37 -3.51 -6.26
N VAL A 112 7.62 -4.56 -5.99
CA VAL A 112 6.25 -4.72 -6.50
C VAL A 112 5.38 -3.65 -5.85
N PHE A 113 4.80 -2.77 -6.67
CA PHE A 113 3.98 -1.66 -6.21
C PHE A 113 2.50 -2.00 -6.36
N SER A 114 1.81 -2.13 -5.22
CA SER A 114 0.39 -2.45 -5.12
C SER A 114 -0.42 -1.22 -4.72
N ILE A 115 -1.25 -0.76 -5.63
CA ILE A 115 -2.10 0.42 -5.47
C ILE A 115 -3.36 0.02 -4.70
N CYS A 116 -3.63 0.68 -3.58
CA CYS A 116 -4.76 0.42 -2.70
C CYS A 116 -5.63 1.67 -2.51
N GLU A 117 -6.23 2.19 -3.61
CA GLU A 117 -7.10 3.38 -3.57
C GLU A 117 -8.60 3.04 -3.64
N TRP A 118 -8.95 1.78 -3.44
CA TRP A 118 -10.30 1.24 -3.24
C TRP A 118 -11.25 1.36 -4.44
N GLY A 119 -10.81 1.87 -5.58
CA GLY A 119 -11.63 2.09 -6.77
C GLY A 119 -12.24 3.48 -6.86
N ASP A 120 -12.03 4.34 -5.86
CA ASP A 120 -12.66 5.67 -5.75
C ASP A 120 -12.27 6.60 -6.88
N ASN A 121 -11.03 6.49 -7.38
CA ASN A 121 -10.51 7.31 -8.47
C ASN A 121 -10.31 6.51 -9.77
N GLN A 122 -11.05 5.41 -9.92
CA GLN A 122 -11.09 4.59 -11.14
C GLN A 122 -9.68 4.12 -11.58
N PRO A 123 -8.92 3.40 -10.73
CA PRO A 123 -7.54 3.00 -11.00
C PRO A 123 -7.40 2.19 -12.30
N TRP A 124 -8.42 1.49 -12.72
CA TRP A 124 -8.45 0.77 -14.01
C TRP A 124 -8.24 1.67 -15.25
N LYS A 125 -8.28 2.98 -15.10
CA LYS A 125 -8.02 3.93 -16.20
C LYS A 125 -6.55 4.32 -16.32
N TRP A 126 -5.80 4.32 -15.21
CA TRP A 126 -4.45 4.86 -15.15
C TRP A 126 -3.43 3.96 -14.47
N ALA A 127 -3.84 3.02 -13.59
CA ALA A 127 -2.90 2.27 -12.76
C ALA A 127 -1.99 1.30 -13.55
N LYS A 128 -2.38 0.88 -14.75
CA LYS A 128 -1.62 -0.03 -15.61
C LYS A 128 -0.16 0.41 -15.81
N ASP A 129 0.06 1.72 -15.97
CA ASP A 129 1.40 2.27 -16.21
C ASP A 129 2.04 2.81 -14.93
N VAL A 130 1.38 2.65 -13.77
CA VAL A 130 1.80 3.19 -12.48
C VAL A 130 2.22 2.09 -11.50
N GLY A 131 1.41 1.06 -11.32
CA GLY A 131 1.68 -0.04 -10.40
C GLY A 131 1.67 -1.41 -11.07
N HIS A 132 1.92 -2.45 -10.29
CA HIS A 132 1.93 -3.84 -10.75
C HIS A 132 0.64 -4.58 -10.43
N ALA A 133 -0.12 -4.08 -9.47
CA ALA A 133 -1.44 -4.53 -9.09
C ALA A 133 -2.23 -3.37 -8.50
N TRP A 134 -3.56 -3.41 -8.59
CA TRP A 134 -4.42 -2.41 -7.96
C TRP A 134 -5.72 -2.99 -7.45
N ARG A 135 -6.19 -2.40 -6.40
CA ARG A 135 -7.46 -2.68 -5.78
C ARG A 135 -8.56 -1.87 -6.46
N VAL A 136 -9.73 -2.46 -6.65
CA VAL A 136 -10.84 -1.86 -7.42
C VAL A 136 -12.10 -1.63 -6.59
N THR A 137 -12.08 -2.02 -5.32
CA THR A 137 -13.22 -1.89 -4.39
C THR A 137 -12.75 -1.59 -2.98
N GLY A 138 -13.66 -1.13 -2.15
CA GLY A 138 -13.48 -1.08 -0.70
C GLY A 138 -13.30 -2.47 -0.06
N ASP A 139 -13.32 -2.53 1.27
CA ASP A 139 -13.04 -3.76 2.01
C ASP A 139 -14.15 -4.81 1.84
N ILE A 140 -13.71 -6.07 1.73
CA ILE A 140 -14.59 -7.22 1.74
C ILE A 140 -14.91 -7.63 3.18
N ILE A 141 -16.17 -8.01 3.43
CA ILE A 141 -16.59 -8.60 4.69
C ILE A 141 -17.17 -10.00 4.48
N ASN A 142 -17.19 -10.79 5.55
CA ASN A 142 -17.67 -12.17 5.54
C ASN A 142 -19.21 -12.23 5.46
N CYS A 143 -19.75 -11.84 4.32
CA CYS A 143 -21.15 -12.04 3.97
C CYS A 143 -21.31 -12.18 2.44
N TRP A 144 -22.46 -12.71 2.01
CA TRP A 144 -22.72 -12.90 0.59
C TRP A 144 -23.11 -11.59 -0.10
N ASP A 145 -24.20 -10.96 0.33
CA ASP A 145 -24.76 -9.75 -0.29
C ASP A 145 -25.19 -8.75 0.81
N CYS A 146 -24.21 -8.08 1.36
CA CYS A 146 -24.43 -7.05 2.37
C CYS A 146 -23.53 -5.85 2.15
N GLU A 147 -23.89 -4.77 2.81
CA GLU A 147 -23.09 -3.56 2.95
C GLU A 147 -23.09 -3.12 4.41
N VAL A 148 -21.91 -2.78 4.93
CA VAL A 148 -21.75 -2.21 6.27
C VAL A 148 -21.07 -0.85 6.14
N GLY A 149 -21.80 0.19 6.52
CA GLY A 149 -21.30 1.56 6.54
C GLY A 149 -20.41 1.83 7.75
N HIS A 150 -19.32 2.55 7.52
CA HIS A 150 -18.34 2.98 8.51
C HIS A 150 -18.20 4.52 8.52
N GLY A 151 -19.31 5.24 8.33
CA GLY A 151 -19.34 6.69 8.19
C GLY A 151 -19.13 7.13 6.74
N SER A 152 -17.93 7.56 6.37
CA SER A 152 -17.62 8.04 5.01
C SER A 152 -17.28 6.93 4.00
N TRP A 153 -17.18 5.68 4.43
CA TRP A 153 -16.88 4.53 3.58
C TRP A 153 -17.70 3.29 3.97
N SER A 154 -17.72 2.27 3.12
CA SER A 154 -18.44 1.01 3.34
C SER A 154 -17.58 -0.20 3.02
N SER A 155 -17.86 -1.30 3.73
CA SER A 155 -17.40 -2.64 3.37
C SER A 155 -18.52 -3.40 2.67
N TRP A 156 -18.18 -4.34 1.78
CA TRP A 156 -19.15 -5.06 0.97
C TRP A 156 -18.97 -6.56 0.99
N GLY A 157 -20.09 -7.26 0.83
CA GLY A 157 -20.12 -8.69 0.65
C GLY A 157 -19.58 -9.13 -0.72
N ILE A 158 -19.30 -10.42 -0.85
CA ILE A 158 -18.69 -11.05 -2.02
C ILE A 158 -19.47 -10.75 -3.31
N TRP A 159 -20.80 -10.87 -3.27
CA TRP A 159 -21.67 -10.69 -4.44
C TRP A 159 -21.59 -9.26 -5.01
N LYS A 160 -21.62 -8.27 -4.14
CA LYS A 160 -21.53 -6.86 -4.54
C LYS A 160 -20.17 -6.57 -5.19
N ILE A 161 -19.07 -7.05 -4.61
CA ILE A 161 -17.72 -6.90 -5.15
C ILE A 161 -17.59 -7.56 -6.53
N ILE A 162 -18.11 -8.77 -6.72
CA ILE A 162 -18.10 -9.46 -8.01
C ILE A 162 -18.87 -8.65 -9.06
N ASN A 163 -20.04 -8.10 -8.70
CA ASN A 163 -20.84 -7.30 -9.64
C ASN A 163 -20.16 -5.98 -10.03
N MET A 164 -19.49 -5.31 -9.10
CA MET A 164 -18.71 -4.10 -9.40
C MET A 164 -17.60 -4.38 -10.42
N ARG A 165 -16.98 -5.57 -10.37
CA ARG A 165 -15.91 -5.96 -11.29
C ARG A 165 -16.37 -6.25 -12.73
N LYS A 166 -17.66 -6.49 -12.98
CA LYS A 166 -18.16 -6.78 -14.33
C LYS A 166 -17.80 -5.69 -15.34
N ASN A 167 -17.85 -4.44 -14.92
CA ASN A 167 -17.60 -3.28 -15.78
C ASN A 167 -16.12 -3.04 -16.09
N ILE A 168 -15.21 -3.60 -15.30
CA ILE A 168 -13.77 -3.43 -15.44
C ILE A 168 -13.06 -4.70 -15.96
N ARG A 169 -13.81 -5.74 -16.27
CA ARG A 169 -13.28 -7.04 -16.73
C ARG A 169 -12.33 -6.92 -17.92
N LYS A 170 -12.57 -5.94 -18.82
CA LYS A 170 -11.78 -5.73 -20.04
C LYS A 170 -10.35 -5.21 -19.78
N VAL A 171 -10.10 -4.67 -18.60
CA VAL A 171 -8.80 -4.11 -18.21
C VAL A 171 -8.05 -5.01 -17.22
N ALA A 172 -8.65 -6.14 -16.82
CA ALA A 172 -8.00 -7.12 -15.97
C ALA A 172 -7.05 -8.00 -16.80
N GLY A 173 -5.88 -8.30 -16.25
CA GLY A 173 -4.88 -9.14 -16.89
C GLY A 173 -3.76 -9.52 -15.91
N PRO A 174 -2.74 -10.29 -16.36
CA PRO A 174 -1.58 -10.60 -15.54
C PRO A 174 -0.89 -9.32 -15.05
N GLY A 175 -0.74 -9.17 -13.73
CA GLY A 175 -0.17 -7.97 -13.11
C GLY A 175 -1.16 -6.82 -12.95
N HIS A 176 -2.45 -7.10 -13.15
CA HIS A 176 -3.53 -6.11 -13.03
C HIS A 176 -4.68 -6.65 -12.18
#